data_be3b419e9a023ace65c32f56498f7718
#
_entry.id   be3b419e9a023ace65c32f56498f7718
#
_cell.length_a   1.000
_cell.length_b   1.000
_cell.length_c   1.000
_cell.angle_alpha   90.00
_cell.angle_beta   90.00
_cell.angle_gamma   90.00
#
_symmetry.space_group_name_H-M   'P 1'
#
loop_
_entity.id
_entity.type
_entity.pdbx_description
1 polymer ?
#
loop_
_entity_poly.entity_id
_entity_poly.type
_entity_poly.pdbx_seq_one_letter_code
_entity_poly.pdbx_strand_id
1 'polypeptide(L)'
;MPYDTTLEPDRHLLDRVARGEADALRALYRRHGSSIYALAYGMLVDPGDAEEVVAETFTHVWCAAARFVATTNQSVSACLKEIARSRARGLLLARDWPDRPSPPPRQGPHITMIEEVV
;
A
#
# COMPACT_ATOMS: atom_id res chain seq x y z
N MET A 1 -10.10 -13.45 -24.82
CA MET A 1 -9.00 -12.52 -24.73
C MET A 1 -8.81 -12.04 -23.29
N PRO A 2 -7.61 -12.08 -22.76
CA PRO A 2 -7.43 -11.66 -21.39
C PRO A 2 -7.71 -10.17 -21.26
N TYR A 3 -8.27 -9.79 -20.13
CA TYR A 3 -8.56 -8.41 -19.83
C TYR A 3 -7.25 -7.65 -19.59
N ASP A 4 -7.11 -6.52 -20.29
CA ASP A 4 -5.90 -5.70 -20.17
C ASP A 4 -6.08 -4.64 -19.10
N THR A 5 -5.60 -4.93 -17.88
CA THR A 5 -5.73 -4.02 -16.75
C THR A 5 -4.86 -2.77 -16.91
N THR A 6 -3.90 -2.75 -17.86
CA THR A 6 -3.07 -1.57 -18.05
C THR A 6 -3.86 -0.37 -18.57
N LEU A 7 -5.00 -0.62 -19.21
CA LEU A 7 -5.87 0.42 -19.73
C LEU A 7 -6.95 0.86 -18.73
N GLU A 8 -7.07 0.14 -17.62
CA GLU A 8 -8.12 0.42 -16.66
C GLU A 8 -7.70 1.57 -15.74
N PRO A 9 -8.57 2.59 -15.52
CA PRO A 9 -8.21 3.68 -14.60
C PRO A 9 -8.01 3.19 -13.17
N ASP A 10 -7.12 3.84 -12.45
CA ASP A 10 -6.87 3.51 -11.04
C ASP A 10 -8.15 3.51 -10.21
N ARG A 11 -9.01 4.46 -10.46
CA ARG A 11 -10.28 4.57 -9.72
C ARG A 11 -11.15 3.33 -9.91
N HIS A 12 -11.18 2.82 -11.11
CA HIS A 12 -11.92 1.60 -11.42
C HIS A 12 -11.28 0.40 -10.74
N LEU A 13 -9.94 0.33 -10.74
CA LEU A 13 -9.24 -0.72 -10.02
C LEU A 13 -9.53 -0.66 -8.52
N LEU A 14 -9.54 0.53 -7.95
CA LEU A 14 -9.86 0.69 -6.54
C LEU A 14 -11.27 0.21 -6.22
N ASP A 15 -12.23 0.51 -7.09
CA ASP A 15 -13.59 0.02 -6.94
C ASP A 15 -13.65 -1.51 -6.94
N ARG A 16 -12.88 -2.13 -7.82
CA ARG A 16 -12.80 -3.59 -7.87
C ARG A 16 -12.13 -4.17 -6.63
N VAL A 17 -11.12 -3.49 -6.09
CA VAL A 17 -10.51 -3.90 -4.82
C VAL A 17 -11.56 -3.87 -3.71
N ALA A 18 -12.41 -2.86 -3.70
CA ALA A 18 -13.50 -2.76 -2.73
C ALA A 18 -14.48 -3.94 -2.82
N ARG A 19 -14.57 -4.55 -3.99
CA ARG A 19 -15.39 -5.75 -4.19
C ARG A 19 -14.66 -7.05 -3.85
N GLY A 20 -13.41 -6.95 -3.38
CA GLY A 20 -12.63 -8.12 -3.01
C GLY A 20 -11.87 -8.78 -4.16
N GLU A 21 -11.63 -8.07 -5.25
CA GLU A 21 -10.93 -8.62 -6.40
C GLU A 21 -9.43 -8.45 -6.26
N ALA A 22 -8.73 -9.53 -5.96
CA ALA A 22 -7.29 -9.50 -5.75
C ALA A 22 -6.50 -9.08 -7.01
N ASP A 23 -7.03 -9.40 -8.20
CA ASP A 23 -6.37 -9.01 -9.44
C ASP A 23 -6.28 -7.48 -9.58
N ALA A 24 -7.27 -6.76 -9.08
CA ALA A 24 -7.26 -5.31 -9.12
C ALA A 24 -6.20 -4.74 -8.17
N LEU A 25 -6.04 -5.35 -7.00
CA LEU A 25 -4.98 -4.95 -6.08
C LEU A 25 -3.61 -5.20 -6.70
N ARG A 26 -3.45 -6.34 -7.34
CA ARG A 26 -2.22 -6.67 -8.06
C ARG A 26 -1.87 -5.62 -9.10
N ALA A 27 -2.88 -5.19 -9.87
CA ALA A 27 -2.68 -4.17 -10.89
C ALA A 27 -2.24 -2.83 -10.28
N LEU A 28 -2.85 -2.43 -9.17
CA LEU A 28 -2.45 -1.22 -8.46
C LEU A 28 -1.02 -1.34 -7.94
N TYR A 29 -0.67 -2.50 -7.41
CA TYR A 29 0.69 -2.75 -6.93
C TYR A 29 1.71 -2.61 -8.07
N ARG A 30 1.42 -3.18 -9.23
CA ARG A 30 2.32 -3.08 -10.39
C ARG A 30 2.50 -1.65 -10.85
N ARG A 31 1.44 -0.86 -10.81
CA ARG A 31 1.49 0.53 -11.27
C ARG A 31 2.24 1.43 -10.29
N HIS A 32 2.01 1.24 -9.00
CA HIS A 32 2.40 2.22 -8.00
C HIS A 32 3.45 1.72 -7.03
N GLY A 33 3.70 0.42 -6.99
CA GLY A 33 4.62 -0.16 -6.00
C GLY A 33 5.99 0.47 -6.01
N SER A 34 6.56 0.70 -7.19
CA SER A 34 7.89 1.32 -7.31
C SER A 34 7.91 2.74 -6.79
N SER A 35 6.87 3.52 -7.10
CA SER A 35 6.77 4.90 -6.64
C SER A 35 6.65 4.98 -5.13
N ILE A 36 5.85 4.07 -4.55
CA ILE A 36 5.69 4.01 -3.10
C ILE A 36 7.00 3.58 -2.44
N TYR A 37 7.68 2.59 -3.03
CA TYR A 37 8.98 2.16 -2.51
C TYR A 37 9.98 3.32 -2.54
N ALA A 38 10.06 4.04 -3.65
CA ALA A 38 10.98 5.15 -3.79
C ALA A 38 10.72 6.25 -2.75
N LEU A 39 9.45 6.56 -2.53
CA LEU A 39 9.06 7.54 -1.52
C LEU A 39 9.47 7.08 -0.12
N ALA A 40 9.16 5.84 0.21
CA ALA A 40 9.49 5.28 1.52
C ALA A 40 11.00 5.19 1.73
N TYR A 41 11.74 4.76 0.71
CA TYR A 41 13.19 4.70 0.79
C TYR A 41 13.81 6.08 0.97
N GLY A 42 13.26 7.08 0.28
CA GLY A 42 13.73 8.46 0.44
C GLY A 42 13.59 8.98 1.86
N MET A 43 12.58 8.52 2.58
CA MET A 43 12.34 8.91 3.97
C MET A 43 13.14 8.07 4.96
N LEU A 44 13.25 6.78 4.73
CA LEU A 44 13.76 5.82 5.72
C LEU A 44 15.19 5.39 5.48
N VAL A 45 15.64 5.45 4.25
CA VAL A 45 16.99 5.05 3.81
C VAL A 45 17.34 3.64 4.26
N ASP A 46 16.36 2.75 4.23
CA ASP A 46 16.51 1.35 4.60
C ASP A 46 15.61 0.50 3.71
N PRO A 47 16.17 -0.46 2.95
CA PRO A 47 15.36 -1.24 2.02
C PRO A 47 14.29 -2.07 2.71
N GLY A 48 14.61 -2.66 3.87
CA GLY A 48 13.65 -3.47 4.61
C GLY A 48 12.46 -2.66 5.09
N ASP A 49 12.74 -1.48 5.65
CA ASP A 49 11.67 -0.58 6.10
C ASP A 49 10.85 -0.07 4.93
N ALA A 50 11.49 0.23 3.80
CA ALA A 50 10.78 0.67 2.61
C ALA A 50 9.83 -0.41 2.10
N GLU A 51 10.30 -1.66 2.05
CA GLU A 51 9.45 -2.79 1.66
C GLU A 51 8.27 -2.96 2.61
N GLU A 52 8.52 -2.78 3.90
CA GLU A 52 7.48 -2.84 4.90
C GLU A 52 6.40 -1.78 4.68
N VAL A 53 6.80 -0.56 4.37
CA VAL A 53 5.85 0.51 4.07
C VAL A 53 5.03 0.17 2.84
N VAL A 54 5.65 -0.37 1.79
CA VAL A 54 4.91 -0.80 0.60
C VAL A 54 3.86 -1.84 0.96
N ALA A 55 4.25 -2.88 1.69
CA ALA A 55 3.32 -3.93 2.09
C ALA A 55 2.17 -3.38 2.93
N GLU A 56 2.46 -2.52 3.90
CA GLU A 56 1.44 -1.93 4.74
C GLU A 56 0.48 -1.03 3.96
N THR A 57 1.02 -0.28 3.01
CA THR A 57 0.20 0.60 2.18
C THR A 57 -0.84 -0.19 1.41
N PHE A 58 -0.43 -1.25 0.74
CA PHE A 58 -1.36 -2.04 -0.06
C PHE A 58 -2.28 -2.91 0.79
N THR A 59 -1.82 -3.34 1.96
CA THR A 59 -2.69 -4.01 2.93
C THR A 59 -3.80 -3.07 3.41
N HIS A 60 -3.45 -1.83 3.69
CA HIS A 60 -4.43 -0.83 4.11
C HIS A 60 -5.45 -0.57 3.00
N VAL A 61 -5.00 -0.46 1.77
CA VAL A 61 -5.89 -0.30 0.62
C VAL A 61 -6.87 -1.47 0.52
N TRP A 62 -6.36 -2.69 0.66
CA TRP A 62 -7.21 -3.88 0.63
C TRP A 62 -8.32 -3.82 1.66
N CYS A 63 -7.98 -3.40 2.87
CA CYS A 63 -8.93 -3.37 3.98
C CYS A 63 -9.92 -2.20 3.90
N ALA A 64 -9.51 -1.08 3.31
CA ALA A 64 -10.27 0.17 3.39
C ALA A 64 -10.70 0.71 2.04
N ALA A 65 -10.62 -0.09 0.97
CA ALA A 65 -10.91 0.39 -0.38
C ALA A 65 -12.31 0.97 -0.51
N ALA A 66 -13.31 0.34 0.09
CA ALA A 66 -14.69 0.82 0.02
C ALA A 66 -14.82 2.23 0.58
N ARG A 67 -14.13 2.51 1.67
CA ARG A 67 -14.15 3.85 2.27
C ARG A 67 -13.46 4.87 1.36
N PHE A 68 -12.35 4.51 0.76
CA PHE A 68 -11.65 5.40 -0.16
C PHE A 68 -12.51 5.74 -1.37
N VAL A 69 -13.18 4.73 -1.94
CA VAL A 69 -14.07 4.96 -3.08
C VAL A 69 -15.18 5.95 -2.70
N ALA A 70 -15.74 5.81 -1.50
CA ALA A 70 -16.87 6.60 -1.07
C ALA A 70 -16.51 8.03 -0.68
N THR A 71 -15.30 8.27 -0.17
CA THR A 71 -15.01 9.52 0.53
C THR A 71 -13.95 10.40 -0.12
N THR A 72 -13.09 9.86 -0.99
CA THR A 72 -11.98 10.66 -1.49
C THR A 72 -12.24 11.23 -2.87
N ASN A 73 -11.84 12.50 -3.05
CA ASN A 73 -11.80 13.14 -4.35
C ASN A 73 -10.38 13.18 -4.93
N GLN A 74 -9.41 12.70 -4.17
CA GLN A 74 -8.02 12.69 -4.60
C GLN A 74 -7.78 11.55 -5.60
N SER A 75 -6.71 11.66 -6.37
CA SER A 75 -6.28 10.55 -7.21
C SER A 75 -5.86 9.38 -6.32
N VAL A 76 -5.94 8.18 -6.87
CA VAL A 76 -5.51 6.98 -6.15
C VAL A 76 -4.02 7.07 -5.83
N SER A 77 -3.21 7.56 -6.76
CA SER A 77 -1.78 7.78 -6.52
C SER A 77 -1.53 8.67 -5.31
N ALA A 78 -2.27 9.78 -5.20
CA ALA A 78 -2.13 10.68 -4.05
C ALA A 78 -2.53 10.00 -2.74
N CYS A 79 -3.59 9.21 -2.75
CA CYS A 79 -4.02 8.45 -1.57
C CYS A 79 -2.96 7.46 -1.13
N LEU A 80 -2.38 6.72 -2.07
CA LEU A 80 -1.34 5.74 -1.76
C LEU A 80 -0.12 6.42 -1.16
N LYS A 81 0.30 7.54 -1.73
CA LYS A 81 1.44 8.28 -1.23
C LYS A 81 1.20 8.82 0.17
N GLU A 82 -0.01 9.30 0.44
CA GLU A 82 -0.37 9.79 1.77
C GLU A 82 -0.29 8.68 2.82
N ILE A 83 -0.81 7.51 2.51
CA ILE A 83 -0.72 6.36 3.39
C ILE A 83 0.74 6.01 3.64
N ALA A 84 1.53 5.96 2.58
CA ALA A 84 2.95 5.60 2.69
C ALA A 84 3.72 6.60 3.55
N ARG A 85 3.47 7.90 3.36
CA ARG A 85 4.13 8.92 4.18
C ARG A 85 3.78 8.78 5.66
N SER A 86 2.52 8.51 5.94
CA SER A 86 2.07 8.29 7.31
C SER A 86 2.78 7.10 7.94
N ARG A 87 2.88 5.99 7.22
CA ARG A 87 3.57 4.80 7.72
C ARG A 87 5.06 5.05 7.92
N ALA A 88 5.70 5.72 6.96
CA ALA A 88 7.11 6.03 7.05
C ALA A 88 7.41 6.97 8.23
N ARG A 89 6.57 7.97 8.45
CA ARG A 89 6.73 8.86 9.60
C ARG A 89 6.63 8.09 10.92
N GLY A 90 5.70 7.13 10.98
CA GLY A 90 5.58 6.29 12.16
C GLY A 90 6.85 5.51 12.46
N LEU A 91 7.49 4.97 11.42
CA LEU A 91 8.76 4.26 11.60
C LEU A 91 9.89 5.19 12.01
N LEU A 92 9.94 6.39 11.44
CA LEU A 92 10.94 7.38 11.83
C LEU A 92 10.80 7.76 13.30
N LEU A 93 9.58 7.99 13.77
CA LEU A 93 9.33 8.28 15.18
C LEU A 93 9.72 7.12 16.07
N ALA A 94 9.51 5.89 15.62
CA ALA A 94 9.89 4.71 16.37
C ALA A 94 11.41 4.61 16.55
N ARG A 95 12.18 5.04 15.56
CA ARG A 95 13.64 5.04 15.65
C ARG A 95 14.17 5.96 16.74
N ASP A 96 13.44 7.06 16.98
CA ASP A 96 13.83 8.05 17.95
C ASP A 96 13.36 7.73 19.38
N TRP A 97 12.71 6.59 19.55
CA TRP A 97 12.16 6.17 20.84
C TRP A 97 12.78 4.83 21.26
N PRO A 98 13.96 4.87 21.89
CA PRO A 98 14.71 3.64 22.17
C PRO A 98 14.01 2.69 23.14
N ASP A 99 13.16 3.20 24.03
CA ASP A 99 12.45 2.37 25.00
C ASP A 99 11.09 1.90 24.52
N ARG A 100 10.77 2.14 23.29
CA ARG A 100 9.50 1.72 22.73
C ARG A 100 9.40 0.20 22.72
N PRO A 101 8.29 -0.36 23.23
CA PRO A 101 8.10 -1.80 23.14
C PRO A 101 8.00 -2.22 21.68
N SER A 102 8.47 -3.44 21.40
CA SER A 102 8.39 -3.98 20.06
C SER A 102 6.94 -4.06 19.61
N PRO A 103 6.65 -3.67 18.35
CA PRO A 103 5.29 -3.83 17.84
C PRO A 103 4.90 -5.30 17.79
N PRO A 104 3.62 -5.62 17.90
CA PRO A 104 3.17 -7.01 17.78
C PRO A 104 3.53 -7.57 16.41
N PRO A 105 3.71 -8.88 16.31
CA PRO A 105 3.98 -9.49 15.00
C PRO A 105 2.90 -9.11 14.02
N ARG A 106 3.32 -8.86 12.80
CA ARG A 106 2.39 -8.52 11.75
C ARG A 106 1.52 -9.72 11.45
N GLN A 107 0.23 -9.50 11.44
CA GLN A 107 -0.73 -10.57 11.23
C GLN A 107 -1.53 -10.32 9.98
N GLY A 108 -2.06 -11.40 9.45
CA GLY A 108 -3.00 -11.37 8.37
C GLY A 108 -2.41 -11.83 7.07
N PRO A 109 -3.28 -12.30 6.19
CA PRO A 109 -2.86 -12.84 4.90
C PRO A 109 -2.46 -11.78 3.90
N HIS A 110 -2.61 -10.49 4.23
CA HIS A 110 -2.44 -9.41 3.26
C HIS A 110 -1.04 -9.36 2.68
N ILE A 111 -0.03 -9.48 3.52
CA ILE A 111 1.35 -9.43 3.07
C ILE A 111 1.65 -10.66 2.22
N THR A 112 1.22 -11.82 2.68
CA THR A 112 1.39 -13.06 1.93
C THR A 112 0.68 -12.98 0.59
N MET A 113 -0.53 -12.42 0.58
CA MET A 113 -1.29 -12.26 -0.65
C MET A 113 -0.56 -11.38 -1.64
N ILE A 114 0.04 -10.28 -1.18
CA ILE A 114 0.80 -9.39 -2.06
C ILE A 114 2.03 -10.10 -2.60
N GLU A 115 2.72 -10.86 -1.77
CA GLU A 115 3.86 -11.64 -2.22
C GLU A 115 3.48 -12.67 -3.26
N GLU A 116 2.34 -13.32 -3.09
CA GLU A 116 1.87 -14.31 -4.04
C GLU A 116 1.52 -13.70 -5.38
N VAL A 117 1.01 -12.48 -5.39
CA VAL A 117 0.62 -11.85 -6.64
C VAL A 117 1.79 -11.20 -7.36
N VAL A 118 2.89 -10.99 -6.69
CA VAL A 118 4.09 -10.45 -7.29
C VAL A 118 4.93 -11.56 -7.89
#